data_1676ebd501d864ef9eab3a319a71de60
#
_entry.id   1676ebd501d864ef9eab3a319a71de60
#
_cell.length_a   1.000
_cell.length_b   1.000
_cell.length_c   1.000
_cell.angle_alpha   90.00
_cell.angle_beta   90.00
_cell.angle_gamma   90.00
#
_symmetry.space_group_name_H-M   'P 1'
#
loop_
_entity.id
_entity.type
_entity.pdbx_description
1 polymer ?
#
loop_
_entity_poly.entity_id
_entity_poly.type
_entity_poly.pdbx_seq_one_letter_code
_entity_poly.pdbx_strand_id
1 'polypeptide(L)'
;KTLKAETDNAEETYNFNVTSTGFEDTGSTGDTTATYIYCAIRAPMMKEPTAGTDVYNAVERTGTSSAATVVVNFAPDLVINRRNDDGENGDAETWDRLRGRPAMIATNSVSAETLYGNANQDLVSFNSNGISLGLGTYAQINYLNRQNIIWFFKRAKGFFDIVCYTGNATAGRTVSHNLGAKPQLILAKTRDAANYWVTYDEASGATKHMKLNDGAASTASIDHWNNTEPTSSVITLGDGNYTNRNSTKQIMYMFASVEGVSKVGTYTGTGAQQTIDCGFSNGARFVLTKCITDNIEWMVHDTTRGIVSGNDKRLTWSTTSPQVGSSDEIDPHSSGFILDTQGDMNLSGRTYIFLAIA
;
A
#
# COMPACT_ATOMS: atom_id res chain seq x y z
N LYS A 1 13.66 -15.76 -17.45
CA LYS A 1 14.36 -16.97 -17.88
C LYS A 1 13.38 -17.97 -18.45
N THR A 2 13.78 -18.67 -19.50
CA THR A 2 12.93 -19.59 -20.26
C THR A 2 13.69 -20.87 -20.57
N LEU A 3 13.02 -22.01 -20.37
CA LEU A 3 13.50 -23.32 -20.77
C LEU A 3 12.74 -23.77 -22.01
N LYS A 4 13.43 -24.40 -22.96
CA LYS A 4 12.82 -25.08 -24.11
C LYS A 4 12.68 -26.57 -23.80
N ALA A 5 11.45 -27.09 -23.87
CA ALA A 5 11.16 -28.49 -23.55
C ALA A 5 11.75 -29.51 -24.53
N GLU A 6 12.18 -29.05 -25.70
CA GLU A 6 12.65 -29.88 -26.81
C GLU A 6 14.17 -29.88 -27.00
N THR A 7 14.91 -29.19 -26.13
CA THR A 7 16.37 -29.04 -26.24
C THR A 7 17.06 -29.16 -24.90
N ASP A 8 18.30 -29.65 -24.88
CA ASP A 8 19.18 -29.69 -23.71
C ASP A 8 19.92 -28.35 -23.49
N ASN A 9 19.47 -27.27 -24.10
CA ASN A 9 20.11 -25.98 -24.00
C ASN A 9 19.93 -25.36 -22.62
N ALA A 10 20.93 -24.60 -22.20
CA ALA A 10 20.86 -23.82 -20.99
C ALA A 10 19.70 -22.82 -21.02
N GLU A 11 19.24 -22.42 -19.85
CA GLU A 11 18.18 -21.45 -19.66
C GLU A 11 18.52 -20.11 -20.36
N GLU A 12 17.63 -19.65 -21.22
CA GLU A 12 17.76 -18.39 -21.97
C GLU A 12 16.98 -17.27 -21.27
N THR A 13 17.40 -16.01 -21.48
CA THR A 13 16.68 -14.86 -20.96
C THR A 13 15.78 -14.26 -22.03
N TYR A 14 14.48 -14.41 -21.88
CA TYR A 14 13.45 -13.73 -22.67
C TYR A 14 12.74 -12.68 -21.84
N ASN A 15 12.29 -11.62 -22.48
CA ASN A 15 11.64 -10.51 -21.81
C ASN A 15 10.11 -10.68 -21.81
N PHE A 16 9.59 -11.45 -20.87
CA PHE A 16 8.17 -11.49 -20.58
C PHE A 16 7.86 -10.68 -19.35
N ASN A 17 6.87 -9.80 -19.44
CA ASN A 17 6.27 -9.12 -18.28
C ASN A 17 4.98 -9.81 -17.91
N VAL A 18 4.82 -10.16 -16.63
CA VAL A 18 3.53 -10.61 -16.09
C VAL A 18 2.69 -9.38 -15.80
N THR A 19 1.47 -9.34 -16.33
CA THR A 19 0.51 -8.27 -16.13
C THR A 19 -0.63 -8.72 -15.22
N SER A 20 -1.48 -7.82 -14.79
CA SER A 20 -2.67 -8.15 -13.98
C SER A 20 -3.68 -9.04 -14.72
N THR A 21 -3.66 -9.04 -16.04
CA THR A 21 -4.60 -9.76 -16.91
C THR A 21 -3.98 -10.88 -17.73
N GLY A 22 -2.65 -11.06 -17.66
CA GLY A 22 -1.95 -12.05 -18.45
C GLY A 22 -0.44 -11.83 -18.47
N PHE A 23 0.15 -11.82 -19.64
CA PHE A 23 1.56 -11.52 -19.84
C PHE A 23 1.74 -10.69 -21.13
N GLU A 24 2.84 -9.98 -21.20
CA GLU A 24 3.26 -9.19 -22.35
C GLU A 24 4.63 -9.68 -22.79
N ASP A 25 4.78 -9.98 -24.07
CA ASP A 25 6.09 -10.16 -24.71
C ASP A 25 6.66 -8.79 -25.05
N THR A 26 7.71 -8.38 -24.35
CA THR A 26 8.38 -7.08 -24.59
C THR A 26 9.48 -7.18 -25.65
N GLY A 27 9.52 -8.26 -26.36
CA GLY A 27 10.26 -8.71 -27.50
C GLY A 27 11.43 -7.89 -28.00
N SER A 28 12.64 -8.32 -27.68
CA SER A 28 13.82 -7.93 -28.45
C SER A 28 14.34 -9.05 -29.39
N THR A 29 13.69 -10.22 -29.38
CA THR A 29 14.17 -11.41 -30.14
C THR A 29 13.05 -12.28 -30.71
N GLY A 30 11.79 -11.89 -30.56
CA GLY A 30 10.66 -12.61 -31.13
C GLY A 30 10.41 -12.25 -32.58
N ASP A 31 10.17 -13.23 -33.43
CA ASP A 31 9.64 -13.01 -34.77
C ASP A 31 8.23 -12.41 -34.62
N THR A 32 8.08 -11.12 -34.91
CA THR A 32 6.80 -10.40 -34.85
C THR A 32 5.78 -10.88 -35.87
N THR A 33 6.18 -11.75 -36.80
CA THR A 33 5.33 -12.33 -37.83
C THR A 33 4.88 -13.75 -37.52
N ALA A 34 5.48 -14.40 -36.53
CA ALA A 34 5.14 -15.76 -36.12
C ALA A 34 3.85 -15.83 -35.32
N THR A 35 3.10 -16.90 -35.50
CA THR A 35 1.94 -17.24 -34.66
C THR A 35 2.37 -18.21 -33.57
N TYR A 36 2.17 -17.81 -32.31
CA TYR A 36 2.53 -18.62 -31.17
C TYR A 36 1.27 -19.20 -30.50
N ILE A 37 1.38 -20.44 -30.03
CA ILE A 37 0.44 -21.00 -29.09
C ILE A 37 1.03 -20.88 -27.68
N TYR A 38 0.20 -20.59 -26.70
CA TYR A 38 0.65 -20.50 -25.32
C TYR A 38 -0.34 -21.19 -24.38
N CYS A 39 0.18 -21.61 -23.22
CA CYS A 39 -0.62 -22.03 -22.07
C CYS A 39 -0.29 -21.11 -20.91
N ALA A 40 -1.23 -20.29 -20.51
CA ALA A 40 -1.10 -19.42 -19.34
C ALA A 40 -1.99 -19.97 -18.22
N ILE A 41 -1.38 -20.35 -17.12
CA ILE A 41 -2.08 -20.78 -15.91
C ILE A 41 -2.14 -19.59 -14.96
N ARG A 42 -3.35 -19.15 -14.65
CA ARG A 42 -3.56 -18.09 -13.68
C ARG A 42 -3.01 -18.53 -12.32
N ALA A 43 -2.30 -17.63 -11.63
CA ALA A 43 -1.99 -17.82 -10.22
C ALA A 43 -3.28 -18.19 -9.47
N PRO A 44 -3.23 -19.07 -8.47
CA PRO A 44 -4.43 -19.44 -7.70
C PRO A 44 -5.13 -18.17 -7.24
N MET A 45 -6.48 -18.20 -7.25
CA MET A 45 -7.27 -17.09 -6.73
C MET A 45 -6.77 -16.76 -5.33
N MET A 46 -6.66 -15.46 -5.01
CA MET A 46 -6.24 -15.00 -3.69
C MET A 46 -7.05 -15.76 -2.64
N LYS A 47 -6.34 -16.48 -1.77
CA LYS A 47 -6.96 -17.18 -0.65
C LYS A 47 -7.33 -16.14 0.41
N GLU A 48 -8.44 -16.34 1.09
CA GLU A 48 -8.80 -15.59 2.27
C GLU A 48 -7.78 -15.88 3.38
N PRO A 49 -7.19 -14.88 4.03
CA PRO A 49 -6.21 -15.08 5.09
C PRO A 49 -6.91 -15.56 6.37
N THR A 50 -6.18 -16.30 7.18
CA THR A 50 -6.67 -16.83 8.48
C THR A 50 -6.02 -16.14 9.66
N ALA A 51 -4.93 -15.40 9.43
CA ALA A 51 -4.22 -14.62 10.43
C ALA A 51 -3.60 -13.37 9.79
N GLY A 52 -3.42 -12.30 10.55
CA GLY A 52 -2.74 -11.09 10.09
C GLY A 52 -1.31 -11.38 9.64
N THR A 53 -0.63 -12.34 10.25
CA THR A 53 0.72 -12.79 9.88
C THR A 53 0.82 -13.47 8.51
N ASP A 54 -0.29 -13.89 7.92
CA ASP A 54 -0.34 -14.44 6.56
C ASP A 54 -0.17 -13.36 5.48
N VAL A 55 -0.46 -12.09 5.83
CA VAL A 55 -0.68 -11.01 4.86
C VAL A 55 0.03 -9.70 5.20
N TYR A 56 0.51 -9.57 6.43
CA TYR A 56 1.20 -8.37 6.89
C TYR A 56 2.44 -8.73 7.73
N ASN A 57 3.51 -7.96 7.53
CA ASN A 57 4.67 -7.94 8.42
C ASN A 57 5.33 -6.56 8.36
N ALA A 58 6.07 -6.21 9.41
CA ALA A 58 6.91 -5.02 9.48
C ALA A 58 8.32 -5.43 9.92
N VAL A 59 9.33 -4.82 9.30
CA VAL A 59 10.75 -5.09 9.62
C VAL A 59 11.49 -3.77 9.76
N GLU A 60 12.08 -3.56 10.93
CA GLU A 60 12.99 -2.45 11.17
C GLU A 60 14.42 -2.90 10.83
N ARG A 61 15.17 -2.08 10.09
CA ARG A 61 16.54 -2.39 9.71
C ARG A 61 17.37 -1.14 9.43
N THR A 62 18.67 -1.28 9.64
CA THR A 62 19.67 -0.27 9.21
C THR A 62 20.16 -0.64 7.80
N GLY A 63 20.16 0.33 6.89
CA GLY A 63 20.68 0.18 5.55
C GLY A 63 22.20 -0.02 5.55
N THR A 64 22.68 -0.83 4.63
CA THR A 64 24.09 -1.23 4.53
C THR A 64 24.74 -0.80 3.23
N SER A 65 24.01 -0.25 2.27
CA SER A 65 24.46 0.03 0.89
C SER A 65 25.14 -1.18 0.23
N SER A 66 24.71 -2.38 0.58
CA SER A 66 25.18 -3.64 0.00
C SER A 66 24.02 -4.61 -0.18
N ALA A 67 24.21 -5.61 -1.06
CA ALA A 67 23.17 -6.61 -1.32
C ALA A 67 22.71 -7.28 -0.02
N ALA A 68 21.39 -7.34 0.17
CA ALA A 68 20.77 -7.92 1.35
C ALA A 68 19.41 -8.56 0.99
N THR A 69 18.96 -9.48 1.82
CA THR A 69 17.61 -10.06 1.73
C THR A 69 16.84 -9.73 3.00
N VAL A 70 15.63 -9.22 2.84
CA VAL A 70 14.68 -9.04 3.93
C VAL A 70 13.65 -10.15 3.82
N VAL A 71 13.60 -11.03 4.83
CA VAL A 71 12.72 -12.19 4.84
C VAL A 71 11.47 -11.89 5.65
N VAL A 72 10.31 -12.22 5.08
CA VAL A 72 9.01 -12.29 5.74
C VAL A 72 8.37 -13.63 5.41
N ASN A 73 7.32 -14.05 6.11
CA ASN A 73 6.78 -15.41 5.96
C ASN A 73 5.86 -15.61 4.74
N PHE A 74 5.83 -14.66 3.81
CA PHE A 74 5.00 -14.70 2.61
C PHE A 74 5.65 -13.96 1.43
N ALA A 75 5.12 -14.16 0.24
CA ALA A 75 5.47 -13.40 -0.95
C ALA A 75 4.77 -12.03 -0.88
N PRO A 76 5.47 -10.91 -0.61
CA PRO A 76 4.86 -9.60 -0.53
C PRO A 76 4.45 -9.10 -1.93
N ASP A 77 3.34 -8.39 -2.00
CA ASP A 77 2.84 -7.73 -3.21
C ASP A 77 2.99 -6.21 -3.15
N LEU A 78 3.00 -5.63 -1.95
CA LEU A 78 3.24 -4.22 -1.69
C LEU A 78 4.29 -4.06 -0.60
N VAL A 79 5.22 -3.14 -0.81
CA VAL A 79 6.26 -2.75 0.13
C VAL A 79 6.23 -1.24 0.28
N ILE A 80 6.12 -0.77 1.52
CA ILE A 80 6.25 0.66 1.86
C ILE A 80 7.42 0.81 2.81
N ASN A 81 8.40 1.59 2.42
CA ASN A 81 9.58 1.90 3.22
C ASN A 81 9.50 3.32 3.76
N ARG A 82 9.85 3.49 4.99
CA ARG A 82 9.94 4.80 5.63
C ARG A 82 11.18 4.89 6.49
N ARG A 83 11.94 5.95 6.34
CA ARG A 83 13.02 6.27 7.26
C ARG A 83 12.45 6.57 8.65
N ASN A 84 13.05 6.01 9.69
CA ASN A 84 12.62 6.16 11.07
C ASN A 84 13.75 6.50 12.06
N ASP A 85 14.92 6.94 11.55
CA ASP A 85 15.94 7.56 12.40
C ASP A 85 15.41 8.90 12.96
N ASP A 86 15.72 9.15 14.23
CA ASP A 86 15.26 10.32 14.95
C ASP A 86 15.77 11.62 14.30
N GLY A 87 14.87 12.59 14.15
CA GLY A 87 15.19 13.93 13.65
C GLY A 87 15.39 14.04 12.13
N GLU A 88 15.21 12.96 11.38
CA GLU A 88 15.50 12.94 9.95
C GLU A 88 14.27 12.74 9.08
N ASN A 89 14.15 13.56 8.06
CA ASN A 89 13.08 13.46 7.06
C ASN A 89 13.29 12.27 6.12
N GLY A 90 12.21 11.74 5.59
CA GLY A 90 12.28 10.70 4.58
C GLY A 90 10.96 10.52 3.84
N ASP A 91 11.02 10.11 2.58
CA ASP A 91 9.83 9.75 1.81
C ASP A 91 9.26 8.39 2.25
N ALA A 92 7.96 8.23 2.12
CA ALA A 92 7.29 6.93 2.25
C ALA A 92 7.31 6.23 0.88
N GLU A 93 8.45 5.63 0.57
CA GLU A 93 8.76 5.00 -0.70
C GLU A 93 7.97 3.71 -0.88
N THR A 94 7.31 3.55 -2.02
CA THR A 94 6.34 2.48 -2.25
C THR A 94 6.61 1.74 -3.55
N TRP A 95 6.72 0.43 -3.45
CA TRP A 95 6.83 -0.51 -4.57
C TRP A 95 5.76 -1.57 -4.49
N ASP A 96 5.31 -2.06 -5.63
CA ASP A 96 4.45 -3.23 -5.70
C ASP A 96 4.84 -4.17 -6.84
N ARG A 97 4.42 -5.42 -6.69
CA ARG A 97 4.75 -6.50 -7.62
C ARG A 97 4.16 -6.30 -9.03
N LEU A 98 3.04 -5.59 -9.16
CA LEU A 98 2.37 -5.35 -10.44
C LEU A 98 3.08 -4.30 -11.29
N ARG A 99 3.66 -3.27 -10.68
CA ARG A 99 4.48 -2.27 -11.37
C ARG A 99 5.91 -2.74 -11.59
N GLY A 100 6.34 -3.71 -10.79
CA GLY A 100 7.70 -4.22 -10.80
C GLY A 100 8.70 -3.36 -10.01
N ARG A 101 9.89 -3.90 -9.82
CA ARG A 101 10.92 -3.34 -8.95
C ARG A 101 11.43 -1.93 -9.28
N PRO A 102 11.55 -1.49 -10.56
CA PRO A 102 12.14 -0.18 -10.83
C PRO A 102 11.16 0.96 -10.51
N ALA A 103 9.87 0.65 -10.36
CA ALA A 103 8.81 1.63 -10.26
C ALA A 103 8.54 2.02 -8.80
N MET A 104 9.07 3.15 -8.37
CA MET A 104 8.84 3.73 -7.04
C MET A 104 7.87 4.90 -7.09
N ILE A 105 6.94 4.95 -6.17
CA ILE A 105 6.07 6.12 -5.90
C ILE A 105 6.13 6.40 -4.40
N ALA A 106 6.19 7.67 -3.99
CA ALA A 106 6.10 8.01 -2.57
C ALA A 106 4.66 8.38 -2.18
N THR A 107 4.15 7.84 -1.05
CA THR A 107 2.78 8.13 -0.60
C THR A 107 2.59 9.56 -0.14
N ASN A 108 3.64 10.19 0.35
CA ASN A 108 3.67 11.58 0.82
C ASN A 108 3.90 12.61 -0.30
N SER A 109 4.03 12.18 -1.56
CA SER A 109 4.42 13.05 -2.66
C SER A 109 3.38 13.10 -3.78
N VAL A 110 3.27 14.26 -4.43
CA VAL A 110 2.54 14.43 -5.68
C VAL A 110 3.32 13.91 -6.90
N SER A 111 4.60 13.63 -6.77
CA SER A 111 5.48 13.25 -7.88
C SER A 111 4.94 12.05 -8.64
N ALA A 112 5.25 12.02 -9.94
CA ALA A 112 5.03 10.86 -10.77
C ALA A 112 5.92 9.68 -10.33
N GLU A 113 5.63 8.50 -10.85
CA GLU A 113 6.44 7.30 -10.68
C GLU A 113 7.87 7.54 -11.16
N THR A 114 8.84 7.18 -10.33
CA THR A 114 10.25 7.20 -10.69
C THR A 114 10.71 5.79 -11.03
N LEU A 115 11.35 5.62 -12.17
CA LEU A 115 11.92 4.35 -12.59
C LEU A 115 13.42 4.33 -12.28
N TYR A 116 13.81 3.57 -11.28
CA TYR A 116 15.23 3.34 -10.96
C TYR A 116 15.81 2.22 -11.84
N GLY A 117 16.52 2.61 -12.90
CA GLY A 117 16.93 1.72 -14.00
C GLY A 117 18.02 0.70 -13.69
N ASN A 118 18.77 0.83 -12.58
CA ASN A 118 19.89 -0.04 -12.30
C ASN A 118 19.46 -1.32 -11.57
N ALA A 119 19.84 -2.47 -12.14
CA ALA A 119 19.40 -3.79 -11.69
C ALA A 119 19.81 -4.16 -10.26
N ASN A 120 20.87 -3.56 -9.71
CA ASN A 120 21.45 -3.89 -8.42
C ASN A 120 21.28 -2.78 -7.37
N GLN A 121 20.32 -1.88 -7.57
CA GLN A 121 20.10 -0.76 -6.67
C GLN A 121 18.73 -0.85 -5.98
N ASP A 122 18.65 -0.35 -4.76
CA ASP A 122 17.43 -0.21 -3.97
C ASP A 122 16.66 -1.54 -3.86
N LEU A 123 15.39 -1.61 -4.27
CA LEU A 123 14.65 -2.87 -4.37
C LEU A 123 15.07 -3.63 -5.63
N VAL A 124 15.66 -4.80 -5.46
CA VAL A 124 16.13 -5.66 -6.57
C VAL A 124 15.06 -6.64 -7.03
N SER A 125 14.35 -7.28 -6.10
CA SER A 125 13.29 -8.24 -6.44
C SER A 125 12.28 -8.42 -5.33
N PHE A 126 11.07 -8.80 -5.73
CA PHE A 126 10.07 -9.41 -4.88
C PHE A 126 10.27 -10.94 -4.89
N ASN A 127 10.55 -11.52 -3.74
CA ASN A 127 10.80 -12.95 -3.60
C ASN A 127 9.52 -13.70 -3.17
N SER A 128 9.61 -15.02 -3.06
CA SER A 128 8.53 -15.86 -2.53
C SER A 128 8.31 -15.67 -1.01
N ASN A 129 9.30 -15.12 -0.30
CA ASN A 129 9.29 -14.95 1.16
C ASN A 129 9.93 -13.63 1.60
N GLY A 130 9.80 -12.57 0.80
CA GLY A 130 10.37 -11.27 1.13
C GLY A 130 10.84 -10.48 -0.08
N ILE A 131 11.91 -9.72 0.08
CA ILE A 131 12.52 -8.90 -0.97
C ILE A 131 14.04 -9.03 -0.95
N SER A 132 14.67 -8.80 -2.11
CA SER A 132 16.10 -8.56 -2.21
C SER A 132 16.39 -7.09 -2.39
N LEU A 133 17.39 -6.59 -1.69
CA LEU A 133 17.88 -5.23 -1.74
C LEU A 133 19.28 -5.20 -2.37
N GLY A 134 19.55 -4.16 -3.13
CA GLY A 134 20.87 -3.88 -3.71
C GLY A 134 21.60 -2.76 -2.98
N LEU A 135 22.42 -2.03 -3.73
CA LEU A 135 23.09 -0.83 -3.25
C LEU A 135 22.05 0.27 -3.04
N GLY A 136 21.94 0.81 -1.86
CA GLY A 136 21.04 1.93 -1.54
C GLY A 136 21.64 3.24 -2.08
N THR A 137 21.37 3.56 -3.34
CA THR A 137 21.99 4.71 -4.01
C THR A 137 20.98 5.82 -4.30
N TYR A 138 19.72 5.48 -4.62
CA TYR A 138 18.69 6.46 -5.01
C TYR A 138 17.53 6.50 -4.03
N ALA A 139 17.07 5.34 -3.58
CA ALA A 139 16.01 5.22 -2.58
C ALA A 139 16.60 4.99 -1.18
N GLN A 140 15.84 5.30 -0.15
CA GLN A 140 16.32 5.23 1.24
C GLN A 140 16.30 3.81 1.81
N ILE A 141 15.61 2.88 1.16
CA ILE A 141 15.34 1.53 1.68
C ILE A 141 16.60 0.74 2.08
N ASN A 142 17.75 1.02 1.50
CA ASN A 142 19.03 0.40 1.88
C ASN A 142 20.20 1.38 1.93
N TYR A 143 19.94 2.68 2.12
CA TYR A 143 20.97 3.69 2.21
C TYR A 143 21.82 3.48 3.48
N LEU A 144 23.14 3.60 3.33
CA LEU A 144 24.11 3.32 4.40
C LEU A 144 23.77 4.06 5.70
N ASN A 145 23.76 3.30 6.82
CA ASN A 145 23.53 3.81 8.17
C ASN A 145 22.19 4.53 8.39
N ARG A 146 21.20 4.36 7.46
CA ARG A 146 19.85 4.87 7.66
C ARG A 146 18.96 3.81 8.29
N GLN A 147 18.29 4.17 9.38
CA GLN A 147 17.31 3.29 10.00
C GLN A 147 15.98 3.42 9.27
N ASN A 148 15.38 2.30 8.93
CA ASN A 148 14.14 2.22 8.17
C ASN A 148 13.18 1.23 8.81
N ILE A 149 11.89 1.53 8.70
CA ILE A 149 10.81 0.58 8.86
C ILE A 149 10.25 0.23 7.49
N ILE A 150 10.06 -1.05 7.23
CA ILE A 150 9.52 -1.58 5.98
C ILE A 150 8.25 -2.36 6.30
N TRP A 151 7.12 -1.91 5.76
CA TRP A 151 5.84 -2.60 5.87
C TRP A 151 5.59 -3.43 4.62
N PHE A 152 5.19 -4.67 4.82
CA PHE A 152 4.94 -5.66 3.78
C PHE A 152 3.48 -6.07 3.80
N PHE A 153 2.82 -6.04 2.63
CA PHE A 153 1.45 -6.48 2.47
C PHE A 153 1.36 -7.49 1.34
N LYS A 154 0.56 -8.55 1.55
CA LYS A 154 0.27 -9.57 0.56
C LYS A 154 -1.16 -9.44 0.09
N ARG A 155 -1.38 -9.54 -1.22
CA ARG A 155 -2.73 -9.61 -1.80
C ARG A 155 -3.44 -10.86 -1.31
N ALA A 156 -4.63 -10.70 -0.77
CA ALA A 156 -5.46 -11.79 -0.28
C ALA A 156 -6.94 -11.42 -0.39
N LYS A 157 -7.78 -12.44 -0.64
CA LYS A 157 -9.23 -12.25 -0.78
C LYS A 157 -9.81 -11.63 0.50
N GLY A 158 -10.62 -10.61 0.32
CA GLY A 158 -11.26 -9.88 1.42
C GLY A 158 -10.36 -8.88 2.15
N PHE A 159 -9.04 -8.97 1.98
CA PHE A 159 -8.07 -8.16 2.72
C PHE A 159 -7.48 -7.01 1.88
N PHE A 160 -6.77 -7.36 0.81
CA PHE A 160 -5.99 -6.38 0.03
C PHE A 160 -5.88 -6.79 -1.43
N ASP A 161 -6.08 -5.85 -2.34
CA ASP A 161 -5.85 -6.03 -3.79
C ASP A 161 -5.18 -4.81 -4.41
N ILE A 162 -4.54 -5.02 -5.55
CA ILE A 162 -3.86 -3.99 -6.35
C ILE A 162 -4.41 -4.05 -7.77
N VAL A 163 -4.77 -2.90 -8.34
CA VAL A 163 -5.19 -2.80 -9.74
C VAL A 163 -4.45 -1.67 -10.44
N CYS A 164 -3.86 -1.99 -11.60
CA CYS A 164 -3.31 -1.02 -12.55
C CYS A 164 -4.27 -0.88 -13.73
N TYR A 165 -4.51 0.35 -14.20
CA TYR A 165 -5.36 0.63 -15.36
C TYR A 165 -4.91 1.91 -16.07
N THR A 166 -5.41 2.11 -17.28
CA THR A 166 -5.21 3.37 -18.02
C THR A 166 -6.48 4.21 -17.94
N GLY A 167 -6.38 5.46 -17.55
CA GLY A 167 -7.51 6.39 -17.49
C GLY A 167 -8.07 6.72 -18.86
N ASN A 168 -9.36 7.08 -18.95
CA ASN A 168 -10.03 7.45 -20.20
C ASN A 168 -10.90 8.71 -20.10
N ALA A 169 -10.88 9.39 -18.95
CA ALA A 169 -11.67 10.59 -18.64
C ALA A 169 -13.19 10.44 -18.94
N THR A 170 -13.72 9.22 -18.79
CA THR A 170 -15.16 8.98 -18.99
C THR A 170 -15.81 8.73 -17.63
N ALA A 171 -16.73 9.59 -17.24
CA ALA A 171 -17.53 9.41 -16.02
C ALA A 171 -18.40 8.14 -16.13
N GLY A 172 -18.54 7.41 -15.01
CA GLY A 172 -19.28 6.15 -14.96
C GLY A 172 -18.50 4.94 -15.45
N ARG A 173 -17.21 5.11 -15.85
CA ARG A 173 -16.33 3.98 -16.17
C ARG A 173 -16.16 3.06 -14.97
N THR A 174 -16.19 1.75 -15.19
CA THR A 174 -15.88 0.75 -14.18
C THR A 174 -14.47 0.18 -14.33
N VAL A 175 -13.81 -0.08 -13.21
CA VAL A 175 -12.55 -0.80 -13.11
C VAL A 175 -12.76 -2.04 -12.26
N SER A 176 -12.49 -3.21 -12.83
CA SER A 176 -12.64 -4.50 -12.12
C SER A 176 -11.48 -4.76 -11.15
N HIS A 177 -11.79 -5.44 -10.05
CA HIS A 177 -10.81 -5.91 -9.07
C HIS A 177 -11.13 -7.34 -8.60
N ASN A 178 -10.18 -7.97 -7.90
CA ASN A 178 -10.30 -9.34 -7.41
C ASN A 178 -10.31 -9.43 -5.87
N LEU A 179 -10.57 -8.32 -5.19
CA LEU A 179 -10.63 -8.31 -3.73
C LEU A 179 -11.66 -9.29 -3.18
N GLY A 180 -12.79 -9.48 -3.90
CA GLY A 180 -13.86 -10.39 -3.49
C GLY A 180 -14.73 -9.85 -2.35
N ALA A 181 -14.50 -8.62 -1.92
CA ALA A 181 -15.28 -7.85 -0.96
C ALA A 181 -15.39 -6.41 -1.44
N LYS A 182 -16.36 -5.64 -0.95
CA LYS A 182 -16.43 -4.20 -1.18
C LYS A 182 -15.19 -3.55 -0.57
N PRO A 183 -14.35 -2.80 -1.33
CA PRO A 183 -13.28 -2.01 -0.74
C PRO A 183 -13.85 -0.98 0.25
N GLN A 184 -13.26 -0.92 1.43
CA GLN A 184 -13.62 0.04 2.48
C GLN A 184 -12.62 1.20 2.58
N LEU A 185 -11.39 0.98 2.10
CA LEU A 185 -10.35 2.01 1.92
C LEU A 185 -9.68 1.78 0.56
N ILE A 186 -9.61 2.85 -0.26
CA ILE A 186 -8.91 2.83 -1.55
C ILE A 186 -7.89 3.97 -1.57
N LEU A 187 -6.66 3.66 -1.99
CA LEU A 187 -5.60 4.64 -2.24
C LEU A 187 -5.30 4.64 -3.73
N ALA A 188 -5.62 5.71 -4.44
CA ALA A 188 -5.47 5.82 -5.89
C ALA A 188 -4.41 6.84 -6.28
N LYS A 189 -3.61 6.55 -7.32
CA LYS A 189 -2.54 7.41 -7.80
C LYS A 189 -2.39 7.37 -9.32
N THR A 190 -2.26 8.54 -9.93
CA THR A 190 -1.73 8.68 -11.29
C THR A 190 -0.23 8.39 -11.27
N ARG A 191 0.25 7.48 -12.14
CA ARG A 191 1.64 7.01 -12.12
C ARG A 191 2.58 7.88 -12.96
N ASP A 192 2.15 8.31 -14.12
CA ASP A 192 2.97 9.01 -15.15
C ASP A 192 2.76 10.54 -15.18
N ALA A 193 2.11 11.08 -14.16
CA ALA A 193 1.97 12.53 -13.97
C ALA A 193 1.98 12.90 -12.50
N ALA A 194 2.44 14.11 -12.21
CA ALA A 194 2.39 14.67 -10.86
C ALA A 194 0.94 14.99 -10.48
N ASN A 195 0.41 14.25 -9.52
CA ASN A 195 -0.96 14.39 -9.00
C ASN A 195 -1.01 13.98 -7.52
N TYR A 196 -2.06 14.38 -6.83
CA TYR A 196 -2.34 13.89 -5.49
C TYR A 196 -2.68 12.39 -5.50
N TRP A 197 -2.39 11.73 -4.39
CA TRP A 197 -3.03 10.47 -4.02
C TRP A 197 -4.45 10.77 -3.58
N VAL A 198 -5.42 10.14 -4.19
CA VAL A 198 -6.84 10.29 -3.83
C VAL A 198 -7.30 9.05 -3.11
N THR A 199 -8.03 9.24 -2.00
CA THR A 199 -8.54 8.14 -1.21
C THR A 199 -10.06 8.12 -1.19
N TYR A 200 -10.62 6.91 -1.22
CA TYR A 200 -11.98 6.60 -0.82
C TYR A 200 -11.95 5.98 0.56
N ASP A 201 -12.88 6.33 1.39
CA ASP A 201 -13.19 5.64 2.63
C ASP A 201 -14.71 5.41 2.74
N GLU A 202 -15.09 4.26 3.30
CA GLU A 202 -16.51 3.87 3.39
C GLU A 202 -17.33 4.81 4.27
N ALA A 203 -16.72 5.45 5.27
CA ALA A 203 -17.43 6.35 6.18
C ALA A 203 -17.81 7.68 5.53
N SER A 204 -16.93 8.24 4.70
CA SER A 204 -17.23 9.44 3.91
C SER A 204 -18.09 9.11 2.69
N GLY A 205 -18.01 7.87 2.18
CA GLY A 205 -18.72 7.39 1.00
C GLY A 205 -18.23 7.98 -0.32
N ALA A 206 -18.79 7.50 -1.42
CA ALA A 206 -18.37 7.85 -2.79
C ALA A 206 -18.66 9.30 -3.21
N THR A 207 -19.36 10.07 -2.40
CA THR A 207 -19.60 11.51 -2.65
C THR A 207 -18.45 12.39 -2.20
N LYS A 208 -17.46 11.82 -1.49
CA LYS A 208 -16.32 12.54 -0.93
C LYS A 208 -15.00 11.83 -1.26
N HIS A 209 -13.91 12.53 -1.03
CA HIS A 209 -12.55 12.00 -1.10
C HIS A 209 -11.65 12.69 -0.08
N MET A 210 -10.53 12.09 0.21
CA MET A 210 -9.38 12.72 0.86
C MET A 210 -8.15 12.56 -0.01
N LYS A 211 -7.04 13.14 0.45
CA LYS A 211 -5.73 12.97 -0.14
C LYS A 211 -4.82 12.23 0.86
N LEU A 212 -4.08 11.23 0.38
CA LEU A 212 -3.14 10.52 1.25
C LEU A 212 -1.90 11.37 1.57
N ASN A 213 -1.47 12.17 0.62
CA ASN A 213 -0.29 13.05 0.74
C ASN A 213 -0.65 14.48 1.19
N ASP A 214 -1.72 14.60 1.96
CA ASP A 214 -2.21 15.88 2.49
C ASP A 214 -3.03 15.58 3.76
N GLY A 215 -2.85 16.40 4.80
CA GLY A 215 -3.62 16.27 6.05
C GLY A 215 -5.06 16.76 5.98
N ALA A 216 -5.54 17.29 4.84
CA ALA A 216 -6.86 17.88 4.71
C ALA A 216 -8.01 16.91 5.04
N ALA A 217 -9.09 17.46 5.59
CA ALA A 217 -10.33 16.74 5.84
C ALA A 217 -11.01 16.27 4.54
N SER A 218 -12.01 15.39 4.67
CA SER A 218 -12.76 14.88 3.52
C SER A 218 -13.53 15.97 2.80
N THR A 219 -13.50 15.97 1.46
CA THR A 219 -14.09 17.00 0.59
C THR A 219 -15.01 16.35 -0.43
N ALA A 220 -16.16 16.97 -0.70
CA ALA A 220 -17.09 16.50 -1.71
C ALA A 220 -16.55 16.65 -3.14
N SER A 221 -16.69 15.62 -3.95
CA SER A 221 -16.39 15.65 -5.39
C SER A 221 -16.98 14.43 -6.08
N ILE A 222 -17.66 14.67 -7.20
CA ILE A 222 -18.13 13.62 -8.10
C ILE A 222 -17.01 13.06 -8.99
N ASP A 223 -15.95 13.85 -9.19
CA ASP A 223 -14.91 13.63 -10.20
C ASP A 223 -14.10 12.34 -9.98
N HIS A 224 -14.08 11.83 -8.76
CA HIS A 224 -13.24 10.68 -8.44
C HIS A 224 -14.00 9.35 -8.47
N TRP A 225 -15.09 9.25 -7.72
CA TRP A 225 -15.85 8.01 -7.50
C TRP A 225 -17.23 8.02 -8.14
N ASN A 226 -17.53 9.06 -8.97
CA ASN A 226 -18.82 9.23 -9.68
C ASN A 226 -20.05 9.11 -8.75
N ASN A 227 -19.93 9.51 -7.48
CA ASN A 227 -20.96 9.33 -6.45
C ASN A 227 -21.51 7.89 -6.38
N THR A 228 -20.73 6.90 -6.77
CA THR A 228 -21.13 5.49 -6.86
C THR A 228 -20.24 4.62 -5.97
N GLU A 229 -20.88 3.98 -4.98
CA GLU A 229 -20.18 3.09 -4.05
C GLU A 229 -19.47 1.94 -4.78
N PRO A 230 -18.26 1.58 -4.36
CA PRO A 230 -17.59 0.36 -4.82
C PRO A 230 -18.45 -0.88 -4.56
N THR A 231 -18.32 -1.88 -5.41
CA THR A 231 -18.92 -3.20 -5.20
C THR A 231 -17.85 -4.23 -4.82
N SER A 232 -18.21 -5.50 -4.69
CA SER A 232 -17.25 -6.59 -4.45
C SER A 232 -16.38 -6.93 -5.68
N SER A 233 -16.60 -6.30 -6.81
CA SER A 233 -15.92 -6.64 -8.08
C SER A 233 -15.53 -5.45 -8.95
N VAL A 234 -16.14 -4.27 -8.74
CA VAL A 234 -15.86 -3.09 -9.57
C VAL A 234 -15.85 -1.79 -8.74
N ILE A 235 -15.06 -0.84 -9.21
CA ILE A 235 -15.05 0.55 -8.76
C ILE A 235 -15.51 1.42 -9.91
N THR A 236 -16.46 2.32 -9.67
CA THR A 236 -16.93 3.28 -10.66
C THR A 236 -16.18 4.59 -10.51
N LEU A 237 -15.67 5.12 -11.61
CA LEU A 237 -14.85 6.33 -11.65
C LEU A 237 -15.61 7.50 -12.25
N GLY A 238 -15.34 8.70 -11.74
CA GLY A 238 -15.67 9.94 -12.42
C GLY A 238 -14.72 10.23 -13.60
N ASP A 239 -14.71 11.45 -14.09
CA ASP A 239 -13.83 11.91 -15.17
C ASP A 239 -12.59 12.67 -14.68
N GLY A 240 -12.41 12.78 -13.37
CA GLY A 240 -11.37 13.59 -12.74
C GLY A 240 -9.94 13.13 -13.01
N ASN A 241 -9.06 14.12 -13.10
CA ASN A 241 -7.66 13.91 -13.47
C ASN A 241 -6.84 13.07 -12.46
N TYR A 242 -7.31 12.91 -11.22
CA TYR A 242 -6.54 12.18 -10.20
C TYR A 242 -6.79 10.67 -10.24
N THR A 243 -7.97 10.24 -10.70
CA THR A 243 -8.36 8.82 -10.74
C THR A 243 -8.61 8.29 -12.15
N ASN A 244 -8.91 9.16 -13.14
CA ASN A 244 -9.32 8.71 -14.47
C ASN A 244 -8.80 9.61 -15.61
N ARG A 245 -7.66 10.30 -15.42
CA ARG A 245 -7.08 11.15 -16.45
C ARG A 245 -6.84 10.38 -17.74
N ASN A 246 -7.27 10.96 -18.88
CA ASN A 246 -7.16 10.32 -20.19
C ASN A 246 -5.74 9.88 -20.52
N SER A 247 -5.62 8.65 -21.01
CA SER A 247 -4.37 8.04 -21.50
C SER A 247 -3.23 7.98 -20.47
N THR A 248 -3.52 8.12 -19.17
CA THR A 248 -2.52 8.04 -18.11
C THR A 248 -2.61 6.72 -17.33
N LYS A 249 -1.46 6.21 -16.92
CA LYS A 249 -1.36 5.01 -16.09
C LYS A 249 -1.79 5.34 -14.66
N GLN A 250 -2.60 4.48 -14.09
CA GLN A 250 -3.17 4.62 -12.75
C GLN A 250 -2.88 3.37 -11.93
N ILE A 251 -2.91 3.50 -10.61
CA ILE A 251 -2.87 2.38 -9.67
C ILE A 251 -3.86 2.63 -8.53
N MET A 252 -4.45 1.55 -8.02
CA MET A 252 -5.26 1.53 -6.80
C MET A 252 -4.78 0.43 -5.87
N TYR A 253 -4.65 0.77 -4.59
CA TYR A 253 -4.50 -0.14 -3.46
C TYR A 253 -5.83 -0.17 -2.70
N MET A 254 -6.40 -1.35 -2.51
CA MET A 254 -7.73 -1.52 -1.94
C MET A 254 -7.67 -2.41 -0.72
N PHE A 255 -8.27 -1.98 0.38
CA PHE A 255 -8.33 -2.73 1.63
C PHE A 255 -9.78 -2.95 2.06
N ALA A 256 -10.02 -4.11 2.69
CA ALA A 256 -11.28 -4.42 3.35
C ALA A 256 -11.05 -5.19 4.65
N SER A 257 -12.11 -5.38 5.42
CA SER A 257 -12.08 -6.10 6.69
C SER A 257 -12.23 -7.60 6.48
N VAL A 258 -11.38 -8.36 7.17
CA VAL A 258 -11.47 -9.81 7.32
C VAL A 258 -11.49 -10.11 8.82
N GLU A 259 -12.48 -10.87 9.28
CA GLU A 259 -12.64 -11.22 10.69
C GLU A 259 -11.35 -11.82 11.28
N GLY A 260 -10.91 -11.30 12.42
CA GLY A 260 -9.68 -11.72 13.09
C GLY A 260 -8.36 -11.37 12.39
N VAL A 261 -8.39 -10.74 11.21
CA VAL A 261 -7.20 -10.43 10.40
C VAL A 261 -7.03 -8.93 10.19
N SER A 262 -8.07 -8.25 9.72
CA SER A 262 -8.05 -6.82 9.45
C SER A 262 -9.36 -6.14 9.75
N LYS A 263 -9.31 -4.86 10.07
CA LYS A 263 -10.48 -4.01 10.25
C LYS A 263 -10.24 -2.65 9.62
N VAL A 264 -11.08 -2.29 8.67
CA VAL A 264 -11.32 -0.90 8.28
C VAL A 264 -12.54 -0.44 9.05
N GLY A 265 -12.44 0.65 9.78
CA GLY A 265 -13.52 1.10 10.65
C GLY A 265 -13.46 2.59 10.91
N THR A 266 -14.40 3.04 11.75
CA THR A 266 -14.50 4.44 12.18
C THR A 266 -14.70 4.52 13.68
N TYR A 267 -14.28 5.64 14.24
CA TYR A 267 -14.60 6.03 15.61
C TYR A 267 -14.76 7.54 15.73
N THR A 268 -15.42 7.97 16.79
CA THR A 268 -15.44 9.37 17.19
C THR A 268 -14.48 9.55 18.36
N GLY A 269 -13.57 10.50 18.24
CA GLY A 269 -12.64 10.85 19.30
C GLY A 269 -13.41 11.39 20.52
N THR A 270 -12.99 10.99 21.69
CA THR A 270 -13.63 11.39 22.98
C THR A 270 -12.77 12.36 23.77
N GLY A 271 -11.47 12.47 23.47
CA GLY A 271 -10.49 13.18 24.28
C GLY A 271 -10.19 12.46 25.61
N ALA A 272 -10.74 11.26 25.81
CA ALA A 272 -10.49 10.38 26.95
C ALA A 272 -10.08 9.00 26.43
N GLN A 273 -9.42 8.21 27.26
CA GLN A 273 -9.03 6.86 26.88
C GLN A 273 -10.24 6.05 26.39
N GLN A 274 -10.11 5.39 25.23
CA GLN A 274 -11.15 4.53 24.65
C GLN A 274 -10.58 3.31 23.93
N THR A 275 -11.27 2.19 24.07
CA THR A 275 -10.93 0.96 23.36
C THR A 275 -11.60 0.93 22.00
N ILE A 276 -10.82 0.64 20.96
CA ILE A 276 -11.30 0.38 19.60
C ILE A 276 -11.26 -1.14 19.37
N ASP A 277 -12.42 -1.74 19.40
CA ASP A 277 -12.60 -3.17 19.18
C ASP A 277 -12.58 -3.48 17.67
N CYS A 278 -11.60 -4.26 17.24
CA CYS A 278 -11.42 -4.72 15.86
C CYS A 278 -11.87 -6.17 15.65
N GLY A 279 -12.30 -6.86 16.69
CA GLY A 279 -12.63 -8.30 16.66
C GLY A 279 -11.37 -9.19 16.59
N PHE A 280 -10.22 -8.68 17.02
CA PHE A 280 -8.97 -9.46 17.04
C PHE A 280 -8.89 -10.31 18.32
N SER A 281 -7.96 -11.27 18.34
CA SER A 281 -7.69 -12.09 19.53
C SER A 281 -6.33 -11.78 20.16
N ASN A 282 -5.42 -11.14 19.42
CA ASN A 282 -4.06 -10.83 19.85
C ASN A 282 -3.68 -9.36 19.67
N GLY A 283 -4.68 -8.49 19.46
CA GLY A 283 -4.48 -7.05 19.27
C GLY A 283 -4.03 -6.66 17.87
N ALA A 284 -3.92 -5.35 17.67
CA ALA A 284 -3.47 -4.77 16.41
C ALA A 284 -1.94 -4.71 16.35
N ARG A 285 -1.37 -5.21 15.25
CA ARG A 285 0.06 -5.09 14.92
C ARG A 285 0.38 -3.88 14.03
N PHE A 286 -0.64 -3.37 13.33
CA PHE A 286 -0.56 -2.19 12.47
C PHE A 286 -1.83 -1.39 12.62
N VAL A 287 -1.69 -0.08 12.75
CA VAL A 287 -2.82 0.87 12.78
C VAL A 287 -2.46 2.10 11.96
N LEU A 288 -3.25 2.34 10.92
CA LEU A 288 -3.23 3.58 10.13
C LEU A 288 -4.50 4.35 10.45
N THR A 289 -4.41 5.61 10.87
CA THR A 289 -5.56 6.46 11.20
C THR A 289 -5.57 7.75 10.41
N LYS A 290 -6.76 8.28 10.16
CA LYS A 290 -6.99 9.59 9.54
C LYS A 290 -8.23 10.26 10.08
N CYS A 291 -8.10 11.49 10.53
CA CYS A 291 -9.25 12.35 10.81
C CYS A 291 -9.94 12.76 9.52
N ILE A 292 -11.25 12.49 9.37
CA ILE A 292 -12.02 12.85 8.19
C ILE A 292 -12.77 14.19 8.33
N THR A 293 -12.84 14.73 9.55
CA THR A 293 -13.55 15.97 9.88
C THR A 293 -12.64 17.14 10.19
N ASP A 294 -11.33 16.91 10.24
CA ASP A 294 -10.33 17.97 10.52
C ASP A 294 -9.02 17.71 9.77
N ASN A 295 -8.18 18.73 9.70
CA ASN A 295 -6.89 18.69 9.01
C ASN A 295 -5.82 18.06 9.92
N ILE A 296 -5.74 16.74 9.89
CA ILE A 296 -4.80 15.93 10.66
C ILE A 296 -4.14 14.92 9.70
N GLU A 297 -2.84 14.69 9.86
CA GLU A 297 -2.05 13.82 9.00
C GLU A 297 -2.49 12.35 9.09
N TRP A 298 -2.10 11.54 8.10
CA TRP A 298 -2.26 10.09 8.11
C TRP A 298 -1.21 9.46 9.03
N MET A 299 -1.61 9.04 10.21
CA MET A 299 -0.72 8.52 11.25
C MET A 299 -0.61 7.01 11.19
N VAL A 300 0.59 6.49 11.37
CA VAL A 300 0.87 5.05 11.35
C VAL A 300 1.64 4.61 12.57
N HIS A 301 1.11 3.58 13.23
CA HIS A 301 1.73 2.86 14.34
C HIS A 301 1.88 1.38 13.99
N ASP A 302 2.89 0.73 14.51
CA ASP A 302 3.08 -0.71 14.40
C ASP A 302 3.82 -1.27 15.63
N THR A 303 3.63 -2.57 15.88
CA THR A 303 4.27 -3.24 17.03
C THR A 303 5.76 -3.42 16.90
N THR A 304 6.34 -3.30 15.71
CA THR A 304 7.79 -3.40 15.48
C THR A 304 8.51 -2.20 16.05
N ARG A 305 7.92 -1.01 15.93
CA ARG A 305 8.46 0.24 16.51
C ARG A 305 7.95 0.49 17.92
N GLY A 306 6.79 -0.03 18.28
CA GLY A 306 6.18 0.04 19.59
C GLY A 306 4.75 0.57 19.56
N ILE A 307 3.74 -0.32 19.54
CA ILE A 307 2.44 -0.09 20.15
C ILE A 307 2.60 -0.68 21.55
N VAL A 308 2.87 0.17 22.54
CA VAL A 308 3.23 -0.24 23.90
C VAL A 308 2.43 0.60 24.92
N SER A 309 2.41 0.19 26.16
CA SER A 309 1.90 1.04 27.21
C SER A 309 2.91 2.15 27.51
N GLY A 310 2.53 3.40 27.31
CA GLY A 310 3.38 4.57 27.40
C GLY A 310 3.77 5.13 26.01
N ASN A 311 4.83 5.91 25.93
CA ASN A 311 5.15 6.64 24.70
C ASN A 311 5.36 5.74 23.47
N ASP A 312 4.59 6.05 22.41
CA ASP A 312 4.59 5.31 21.15
C ASP A 312 5.42 5.99 20.07
N LYS A 313 5.92 5.17 19.15
CA LYS A 313 6.58 5.66 17.94
C LYS A 313 5.60 5.80 16.79
N ARG A 314 5.40 7.05 16.33
CA ARG A 314 4.51 7.41 15.23
C ARG A 314 5.30 7.90 14.03
N LEU A 315 4.88 7.48 12.85
CA LEU A 315 5.20 8.09 11.56
C LEU A 315 3.93 8.55 10.86
N THR A 316 4.08 9.30 9.77
CA THR A 316 2.98 9.69 8.89
C THR A 316 3.24 9.18 7.47
N TRP A 317 2.17 8.82 6.75
CA TRP A 317 2.25 8.50 5.32
C TRP A 317 2.04 9.71 4.42
N SER A 318 1.65 10.84 4.99
CA SER A 318 1.30 12.07 4.28
C SER A 318 2.45 13.08 4.21
N THR A 319 3.46 12.96 5.06
CA THR A 319 4.56 13.94 5.15
C THR A 319 5.93 13.27 5.15
N THR A 320 6.99 14.07 5.01
CA THR A 320 8.37 13.65 5.20
C THR A 320 8.84 13.74 6.65
N SER A 321 7.99 14.18 7.58
CA SER A 321 8.36 14.47 8.97
C SER A 321 9.04 13.29 9.65
N PRO A 322 10.01 13.55 10.54
CA PRO A 322 10.68 12.53 11.32
C PRO A 322 9.70 11.72 12.17
N GLN A 323 10.17 10.56 12.63
CA GLN A 323 9.46 9.77 13.63
C GLN A 323 9.30 10.60 14.92
N VAL A 324 8.10 10.55 15.50
CA VAL A 324 7.78 11.09 16.82
C VAL A 324 7.68 9.92 17.79
N GLY A 325 8.17 10.06 19.01
CA GLY A 325 8.17 9.00 20.02
C GLY A 325 8.06 9.53 21.44
N SER A 326 7.45 10.70 21.60
CA SER A 326 7.36 11.38 22.90
C SER A 326 5.94 11.50 23.47
N SER A 327 4.95 10.90 22.80
CA SER A 327 3.54 10.94 23.18
C SER A 327 3.01 9.54 23.38
N ASP A 328 2.13 9.39 24.37
CA ASP A 328 1.34 8.20 24.63
C ASP A 328 0.02 8.34 23.86
N GLU A 329 -0.08 7.70 22.71
CA GLU A 329 -1.19 7.90 21.78
C GLU A 329 -2.03 6.64 21.58
N ILE A 330 -1.41 5.45 21.71
CA ILE A 330 -2.02 4.17 21.39
C ILE A 330 -1.45 3.04 22.26
N ASP A 331 -2.30 2.36 23.02
CA ASP A 331 -1.95 1.21 23.86
C ASP A 331 -2.36 -0.12 23.21
N PRO A 332 -1.69 -1.24 23.51
CA PRO A 332 -2.10 -2.55 23.08
C PRO A 332 -3.39 -3.00 23.76
N HIS A 333 -4.29 -3.63 23.01
CA HIS A 333 -5.48 -4.29 23.52
C HIS A 333 -5.75 -5.58 22.75
N SER A 334 -6.16 -6.64 23.42
CA SER A 334 -6.33 -7.96 22.80
C SER A 334 -7.33 -7.99 21.66
N SER A 335 -8.41 -7.21 21.73
CA SER A 335 -9.41 -7.15 20.65
C SER A 335 -9.15 -6.09 19.58
N GLY A 336 -8.10 -5.27 19.73
CA GLY A 336 -7.77 -4.18 18.82
C GLY A 336 -6.68 -3.29 19.38
N PHE A 337 -7.03 -2.06 19.79
CA PHE A 337 -6.11 -1.09 20.39
C PHE A 337 -6.88 -0.12 21.32
N ILE A 338 -6.16 0.55 22.19
CA ILE A 338 -6.68 1.64 23.01
C ILE A 338 -6.13 2.96 22.46
N LEU A 339 -6.95 3.97 22.39
CA LEU A 339 -6.54 5.35 22.12
C LEU A 339 -6.41 6.07 23.46
N ASP A 340 -5.28 6.73 23.69
CA ASP A 340 -5.07 7.50 24.90
C ASP A 340 -5.54 8.96 24.76
N THR A 341 -5.32 9.75 25.79
CA THR A 341 -5.73 11.16 25.88
C THR A 341 -4.82 12.09 25.12
N GLN A 342 -3.63 11.64 24.74
CA GLN A 342 -2.61 12.43 24.05
C GLN A 342 -2.69 12.29 22.53
N GLY A 343 -2.16 13.28 21.84
CA GLY A 343 -2.03 13.28 20.38
C GLY A 343 -3.32 13.58 19.62
N ASP A 344 -3.17 13.58 18.30
CA ASP A 344 -4.21 14.02 17.37
C ASP A 344 -5.16 12.88 16.96
N MET A 345 -4.97 11.68 17.50
CA MET A 345 -5.79 10.50 17.15
C MET A 345 -7.13 10.42 17.89
N ASN A 346 -7.32 11.20 18.95
CA ASN A 346 -8.49 11.06 19.82
C ASN A 346 -9.12 12.41 20.21
N LEU A 347 -9.04 13.43 19.38
CA LEU A 347 -9.63 14.73 19.64
C LEU A 347 -11.16 14.64 19.76
N SER A 348 -11.71 15.19 20.84
CA SER A 348 -13.13 15.09 21.15
C SER A 348 -14.02 15.62 20.03
N GLY A 349 -15.03 14.83 19.66
CA GLY A 349 -16.02 15.17 18.63
C GLY A 349 -15.52 15.06 17.17
N ARG A 350 -14.27 14.65 16.94
CA ARG A 350 -13.73 14.41 15.59
C ARG A 350 -14.01 13.00 15.16
N THR A 351 -14.28 12.80 13.87
CA THR A 351 -14.49 11.46 13.29
C THR A 351 -13.22 11.01 12.58
N TYR A 352 -12.85 9.77 12.85
CA TYR A 352 -11.66 9.13 12.29
C TYR A 352 -12.03 7.87 11.53
N ILE A 353 -11.27 7.58 10.49
CA ILE A 353 -11.19 6.24 9.89
C ILE A 353 -9.88 5.58 10.31
N PHE A 354 -9.87 4.26 10.30
CA PHE A 354 -8.66 3.49 10.54
C PHE A 354 -8.60 2.22 9.70
N LEU A 355 -7.39 1.75 9.43
CA LEU A 355 -7.08 0.39 8.99
C LEU A 355 -6.21 -0.24 10.09
N ALA A 356 -6.71 -1.29 10.72
CA ALA A 356 -5.96 -2.10 11.67
C ALA A 356 -5.73 -3.51 11.12
N ILE A 357 -4.58 -4.13 11.46
CA ILE A 357 -4.22 -5.50 11.08
C ILE A 357 -3.72 -6.22 12.35
N ALA A 358 -4.23 -7.46 12.57
CA ALA A 358 -3.90 -8.30 13.71
C ALA A 358 -2.49 -8.91 13.64
#